data_4302d7dbc57add4c5d4e34b214930627
#
_entry.id   4302d7dbc57add4c5d4e34b214930627
#
_cell.length_a   1.000
_cell.length_b   1.000
_cell.length_c   1.000
_cell.angle_alpha   90.00
_cell.angle_beta   90.00
_cell.angle_gamma   90.00
#
_symmetry.space_group_name_H-M   'P 1'
#
loop_
_entity.id
_entity.type
_entity.pdbx_description
1 polymer ?
#
loop_
_entity_poly.entity_id
_entity_poly.type
_entity_poly.pdbx_seq_one_letter_code
_entity_poly.pdbx_strand_id
1 'polypeptide(L)'
;SNVFLIRFYNFASHKENIYTIMSTSKHPKGLYLVFATSTAERFSYYGMRAIFILFLTQALLFDKEAAASIYGSYTGLVYLTPLIGGYIADKYWGIRRSVFWGAVMMAVGQFLMFISASMLDTKELSHWLMYGGLTFLILGNGCFKPTVSSLVGQLYEPGDRRLDSAYTIFYM
;
A
#
# COMPACT_ATOMS: atom_id res chain seq x y z
N SER A 1 21.68 -35.55 -31.68
CA SER A 1 20.69 -35.94 -30.68
C SER A 1 21.15 -35.69 -29.23
N ASN A 2 22.41 -35.89 -28.90
CA ASN A 2 22.94 -35.76 -27.54
C ASN A 2 23.01 -34.31 -27.03
N VAL A 3 23.16 -33.31 -27.88
CA VAL A 3 23.25 -31.89 -27.50
C VAL A 3 21.93 -31.37 -26.94
N PHE A 4 20.79 -31.86 -27.43
CA PHE A 4 19.47 -31.48 -26.93
C PHE A 4 19.21 -32.04 -25.52
N LEU A 5 19.61 -33.30 -25.27
CA LEU A 5 19.48 -33.93 -23.96
C LEU A 5 20.38 -33.26 -22.90
N ILE A 6 21.60 -32.87 -23.28
CA ILE A 6 22.52 -32.16 -22.38
C ILE A 6 21.97 -30.77 -22.05
N ARG A 7 21.41 -30.04 -23.03
CA ARG A 7 20.76 -28.74 -22.78
C ARG A 7 19.51 -28.85 -21.90
N PHE A 8 18.71 -29.88 -22.12
CA PHE A 8 17.51 -30.12 -21.31
C PHE A 8 17.86 -30.54 -19.88
N TYR A 9 18.87 -31.39 -19.70
CA TYR A 9 19.40 -31.78 -18.38
C TYR A 9 19.96 -30.57 -17.62
N ASN A 10 20.77 -29.75 -18.28
CA ASN A 10 21.31 -28.52 -17.68
C ASN A 10 20.18 -27.52 -17.33
N PHE A 11 19.14 -27.40 -18.12
CA PHE A 11 17.99 -26.57 -17.84
C PHE A 11 17.17 -27.10 -16.65
N ALA A 12 16.94 -28.40 -16.57
CA ALA A 12 16.24 -29.05 -15.46
C ALA A 12 17.05 -28.95 -14.16
N SER A 13 18.36 -29.24 -14.20
CA SER A 13 19.28 -29.10 -13.06
C SER A 13 19.39 -27.63 -12.58
N HIS A 14 19.36 -26.67 -13.50
CA HIS A 14 19.36 -25.25 -13.16
C HIS A 14 18.04 -24.84 -12.47
N LYS A 15 16.92 -25.41 -12.89
CA LYS A 15 15.63 -25.22 -12.24
C LYS A 15 15.57 -25.80 -10.83
N GLU A 16 16.04 -27.03 -10.66
CA GLU A 16 16.11 -27.67 -9.32
C GLU A 16 17.03 -26.91 -8.36
N ASN A 17 18.19 -26.43 -8.83
CA ASN A 17 19.07 -25.56 -8.04
C ASN A 17 18.39 -24.24 -7.64
N ILE A 18 17.61 -23.63 -8.52
CA ILE A 18 16.84 -22.42 -8.21
C ILE A 18 15.79 -22.71 -7.14
N TYR A 19 15.03 -23.80 -7.24
CA TYR A 19 14.05 -24.18 -6.22
C TYR A 19 14.71 -24.51 -4.87
N THR A 20 15.85 -25.17 -4.88
CA THR A 20 16.61 -25.51 -3.65
C THR A 20 17.19 -24.25 -2.99
N ILE A 21 17.71 -23.30 -3.76
CA ILE A 21 18.21 -22.00 -3.26
C ILE A 21 17.05 -21.13 -2.73
N MET A 22 15.90 -21.16 -3.36
CA MET A 22 14.69 -20.46 -2.88
C MET A 22 14.15 -21.06 -1.59
N SER A 23 14.29 -22.36 -1.38
CA SER A 23 13.81 -23.08 -0.18
C SER A 23 14.72 -22.95 1.03
N THR A 24 16.04 -22.71 0.86
CA THR A 24 17.02 -22.82 1.96
C THR A 24 17.42 -21.47 2.57
N SER A 25 17.13 -20.35 1.95
CA SER A 25 17.55 -19.04 2.44
C SER A 25 16.41 -18.28 3.11
N LYS A 26 16.48 -18.14 4.42
CA LYS A 26 15.53 -17.31 5.20
C LYS A 26 15.53 -15.87 4.69
N HIS A 27 14.36 -15.35 4.34
CA HIS A 27 14.17 -13.94 4.03
C HIS A 27 14.45 -13.06 5.27
N PRO A 28 14.95 -11.83 5.11
CA PRO A 28 15.16 -10.94 6.23
C PRO A 28 13.84 -10.67 6.96
N LYS A 29 13.89 -10.62 8.30
CA LYS A 29 12.71 -10.37 9.14
C LYS A 29 11.95 -9.09 8.76
N GLY A 30 12.65 -8.10 8.20
CA GLY A 30 12.06 -6.87 7.69
C GLY A 30 11.04 -7.09 6.57
N LEU A 31 11.21 -8.10 5.73
CA LEU A 31 10.25 -8.42 4.66
C LEU A 31 8.87 -8.77 5.23
N TYR A 32 8.82 -9.59 6.27
CA TYR A 32 7.55 -9.98 6.91
C TYR A 32 6.84 -8.77 7.54
N LEU A 33 7.60 -7.86 8.14
CA LEU A 33 7.05 -6.63 8.70
C LEU A 33 6.45 -5.73 7.59
N VAL A 34 7.20 -5.53 6.52
CA VAL A 34 6.75 -4.72 5.36
C VAL A 34 5.52 -5.37 4.70
N PHE A 35 5.51 -6.69 4.56
CA PHE A 35 4.37 -7.43 4.03
C PHE A 35 3.13 -7.27 4.92
N ALA A 36 3.26 -7.47 6.24
CA ALA A 36 2.15 -7.31 7.17
C ALA A 36 1.59 -5.89 7.17
N THR A 37 2.47 -4.88 7.15
CA THR A 37 2.06 -3.46 7.09
C THR A 37 1.34 -3.14 5.79
N SER A 38 1.84 -3.63 4.65
CA SER A 38 1.20 -3.43 3.35
C SER A 38 -0.15 -4.15 3.25
N THR A 39 -0.26 -5.34 3.84
CA THR A 39 -1.52 -6.09 3.91
C THR A 39 -2.55 -5.36 4.76
N ALA A 40 -2.14 -4.83 5.92
CA ALA A 40 -3.00 -4.04 6.79
C ALA A 40 -3.48 -2.74 6.10
N GLU A 41 -2.59 -2.05 5.37
CA GLU A 41 -2.95 -0.87 4.57
C GLU A 41 -3.99 -1.21 3.50
N ARG A 42 -3.75 -2.27 2.72
CA ARG A 42 -4.69 -2.71 1.68
C ARG A 42 -6.05 -3.09 2.28
N PHE A 43 -6.05 -3.84 3.36
CA PHE A 43 -7.29 -4.23 4.06
C PHE A 43 -8.08 -2.99 4.51
N SER A 44 -7.41 -2.04 5.15
CA SER A 44 -8.01 -0.77 5.61
C SER A 44 -8.54 0.06 4.43
N TYR A 45 -7.75 0.21 3.38
CA TYR A 45 -8.13 0.99 2.19
C TYR A 45 -9.33 0.39 1.44
N TYR A 46 -9.28 -0.90 1.12
CA TYR A 46 -10.36 -1.55 0.38
C TYR A 46 -11.61 -1.72 1.24
N GLY A 47 -11.46 -2.01 2.53
CA GLY A 47 -12.57 -2.08 3.48
C GLY A 47 -13.31 -0.76 3.59
N MET A 48 -12.58 0.35 3.81
CA MET A 48 -13.17 1.68 3.85
C MET A 48 -13.84 2.03 2.51
N ARG A 49 -13.17 1.77 1.39
CA ARG A 49 -13.70 2.06 0.06
C ARG A 49 -15.01 1.32 -0.24
N ALA A 50 -15.16 0.08 0.23
CA ALA A 50 -16.35 -0.72 0.02
C ALA A 50 -17.61 -0.12 0.69
N ILE A 51 -17.44 0.49 1.86
CA ILE A 51 -18.55 1.08 2.63
C ILE A 51 -18.67 2.60 2.46
N PHE A 52 -17.69 3.24 1.81
CA PHE A 52 -17.58 4.71 1.79
C PHE A 52 -18.77 5.39 1.10
N ILE A 53 -19.26 4.86 -0.02
CA ILE A 53 -20.45 5.41 -0.67
C ILE A 53 -21.69 5.27 0.21
N LEU A 54 -21.86 4.15 0.90
CA LEU A 54 -22.96 3.96 1.85
C LEU A 54 -22.86 4.93 3.02
N PHE A 55 -21.65 5.15 3.53
CA PHE A 55 -21.40 6.12 4.58
C PHE A 55 -21.79 7.55 4.15
N LEU A 56 -21.41 7.97 2.93
CA LEU A 56 -21.76 9.28 2.40
C LEU A 56 -23.28 9.45 2.23
N THR A 57 -23.97 8.46 1.67
CA THR A 57 -25.40 8.57 1.34
C THR A 57 -26.33 8.27 2.50
N GLN A 58 -26.00 7.32 3.38
CA GLN A 58 -26.90 6.89 4.45
C GLN A 58 -26.57 7.51 5.81
N ALA A 59 -25.29 7.73 6.12
CA ALA A 59 -24.90 8.32 7.39
C ALA A 59 -24.80 9.85 7.31
N LEU A 60 -24.12 10.37 6.32
CA LEU A 60 -23.93 11.82 6.15
C LEU A 60 -25.02 12.49 5.31
N LEU A 61 -25.94 11.70 4.73
CA LEU A 61 -27.11 12.17 3.98
C LEU A 61 -26.76 13.04 2.76
N PHE A 62 -25.60 12.82 2.14
CA PHE A 62 -25.30 13.42 0.85
C PHE A 62 -26.22 12.82 -0.22
N ASP A 63 -26.61 13.63 -1.20
CA ASP A 63 -27.26 13.14 -2.40
C ASP A 63 -26.32 12.27 -3.24
N LYS A 64 -26.87 11.43 -4.10
CA LYS A 64 -26.08 10.45 -4.87
C LYS A 64 -25.04 11.09 -5.76
N GLU A 65 -25.33 12.26 -6.29
CA GLU A 65 -24.45 12.99 -7.21
C GLU A 65 -23.23 13.58 -6.47
N ALA A 66 -23.46 14.22 -5.31
CA ALA A 66 -22.39 14.70 -4.45
C ALA A 66 -21.53 13.56 -3.89
N ALA A 67 -22.16 12.47 -3.43
CA ALA A 67 -21.45 11.29 -2.93
C ALA A 67 -20.54 10.65 -4.01
N ALA A 68 -21.04 10.54 -5.24
CA ALA A 68 -20.26 10.05 -6.37
C ALA A 68 -19.08 10.97 -6.72
N SER A 69 -19.30 12.29 -6.67
CA SER A 69 -18.26 13.29 -6.90
C SER A 69 -17.15 13.23 -5.85
N ILE A 70 -17.52 13.17 -4.56
CA ILE A 70 -16.58 13.05 -3.44
C ILE A 70 -15.76 11.75 -3.58
N TYR A 71 -16.44 10.63 -3.84
CA TYR A 71 -15.79 9.34 -4.03
C TYR A 71 -14.82 9.32 -5.23
N GLY A 72 -15.24 9.89 -6.35
CA GLY A 72 -14.42 10.00 -7.55
C GLY A 72 -13.19 10.88 -7.33
N SER A 73 -13.36 12.04 -6.70
CA SER A 73 -12.26 12.95 -6.35
C SER A 73 -11.27 12.32 -5.40
N TYR A 74 -11.76 11.68 -4.33
CA TYR A 74 -10.93 10.94 -3.40
C TYR A 74 -10.09 9.85 -4.10
N THR A 75 -10.75 9.02 -4.91
CA THR A 75 -10.08 7.94 -5.63
C THR A 75 -9.04 8.49 -6.60
N GLY A 76 -9.37 9.51 -7.38
CA GLY A 76 -8.44 10.17 -8.30
C GLY A 76 -7.21 10.73 -7.60
N LEU A 77 -7.40 11.45 -6.49
CA LEU A 77 -6.31 12.01 -5.70
C LEU A 77 -5.41 10.93 -5.06
N VAL A 78 -5.99 9.83 -4.57
CA VAL A 78 -5.22 8.70 -4.02
C VAL A 78 -4.29 8.06 -5.07
N TYR A 79 -4.67 8.08 -6.35
CA TYR A 79 -3.78 7.60 -7.42
C TYR A 79 -2.78 8.66 -7.91
N LEU A 80 -3.09 9.94 -7.78
CA LEU A 80 -2.22 11.02 -8.20
C LEU A 80 -1.14 11.36 -7.15
N THR A 81 -1.48 11.33 -5.86
CA THR A 81 -0.55 11.71 -4.77
C THR A 81 0.71 10.84 -4.66
N PRO A 82 0.74 9.54 -5.00
CA PRO A 82 1.96 8.75 -5.01
C PRO A 82 3.06 9.28 -5.92
N LEU A 83 2.71 9.96 -7.01
CA LEU A 83 3.70 10.61 -7.90
C LEU A 83 4.44 11.72 -7.18
N ILE A 84 3.70 12.56 -6.45
CA ILE A 84 4.26 13.68 -5.68
C ILE A 84 4.95 13.17 -4.42
N GLY A 85 4.30 12.24 -3.71
CA GLY A 85 4.80 11.67 -2.46
C GLY A 85 6.09 10.87 -2.65
N GLY A 86 6.23 10.11 -3.74
CA GLY A 86 7.46 9.41 -4.11
C GLY A 86 8.61 10.39 -4.34
N TYR A 87 8.38 11.44 -5.10
CA TYR A 87 9.39 12.47 -5.32
C TYR A 87 9.86 13.17 -4.03
N ILE A 88 8.93 13.50 -3.13
CA ILE A 88 9.25 14.11 -1.83
C ILE A 88 10.03 13.12 -0.94
N ALA A 89 9.60 11.87 -0.93
CA ALA A 89 10.26 10.81 -0.16
C ALA A 89 11.71 10.59 -0.59
N ASP A 90 11.96 10.52 -1.88
CA ASP A 90 13.29 10.26 -2.42
C ASP A 90 14.25 11.46 -2.23
N LYS A 91 13.71 12.70 -2.37
CA LYS A 91 14.56 13.90 -2.37
C LYS A 91 14.79 14.49 -0.97
N TYR A 92 13.78 14.45 -0.08
CA TYR A 92 13.81 15.22 1.17
C TYR A 92 13.77 14.37 2.44
N TRP A 93 12.93 13.34 2.50
CA TRP A 93 12.62 12.66 3.78
C TRP A 93 13.36 11.33 3.97
N GLY A 94 13.72 10.69 2.89
CA GLY A 94 14.25 9.34 2.91
C GLY A 94 13.16 8.27 3.11
N ILE A 95 13.39 7.09 2.54
CA ILE A 95 12.39 6.02 2.41
C ILE A 95 11.80 5.58 3.75
N ARG A 96 12.65 5.35 4.77
CA ARG A 96 12.17 4.85 6.08
C ARG A 96 11.27 5.84 6.81
N ARG A 97 11.60 7.13 6.77
CA ARG A 97 10.81 8.18 7.41
C ARG A 97 9.48 8.38 6.69
N SER A 98 9.48 8.32 5.36
CA SER A 98 8.28 8.48 4.55
C SER A 98 7.28 7.35 4.79
N VAL A 99 7.73 6.10 4.93
CA VAL A 99 6.87 4.96 5.28
C VAL A 99 6.26 5.16 6.67
N PHE A 100 7.07 5.57 7.67
CA PHE A 100 6.58 5.78 9.03
C PHE A 100 5.53 6.91 9.10
N TRP A 101 5.85 8.08 8.55
CA TRP A 101 4.92 9.22 8.55
C TRP A 101 3.68 8.96 7.70
N GLY A 102 3.84 8.29 6.56
CA GLY A 102 2.71 7.86 5.74
C GLY A 102 1.75 6.94 6.50
N ALA A 103 2.27 5.95 7.23
CA ALA A 103 1.47 5.06 8.06
C ALA A 103 0.76 5.82 9.21
N VAL A 104 1.45 6.73 9.90
CA VAL A 104 0.87 7.57 10.96
C VAL A 104 -0.25 8.46 10.40
N MET A 105 -0.03 9.12 9.26
CA MET A 105 -1.05 9.94 8.62
C MET A 105 -2.29 9.11 8.23
N MET A 106 -2.11 7.92 7.69
CA MET A 106 -3.23 7.03 7.37
C MET A 106 -3.99 6.59 8.63
N ALA A 107 -3.29 6.28 9.73
CA ALA A 107 -3.93 5.93 11.00
C ALA A 107 -4.76 7.09 11.56
N VAL A 108 -4.22 8.32 11.54
CA VAL A 108 -4.94 9.53 11.93
C VAL A 108 -6.16 9.76 11.02
N GLY A 109 -6.00 9.59 9.71
CA GLY A 109 -7.10 9.73 8.76
C GLY A 109 -8.24 8.75 9.03
N GLN A 110 -7.94 7.47 9.31
CA GLN A 110 -8.95 6.47 9.67
C GLN A 110 -9.64 6.79 11.00
N PHE A 111 -8.86 7.30 11.97
CA PHE A 111 -9.41 7.70 13.26
C PHE A 111 -10.37 8.90 13.12
N LEU A 112 -10.04 9.90 12.30
CA LEU A 112 -10.93 11.01 11.99
C LEU A 112 -12.21 10.54 11.28
N MET A 113 -12.11 9.59 10.36
CA MET A 113 -13.27 8.97 9.71
C MET A 113 -14.16 8.23 10.72
N PHE A 114 -13.56 7.52 11.67
CA PHE A 114 -14.29 6.86 12.75
C PHE A 114 -15.04 7.87 13.65
N ILE A 115 -14.38 8.96 14.06
CA ILE A 115 -15.01 10.02 14.85
C ILE A 115 -16.16 10.67 14.05
N SER A 116 -15.94 10.97 12.75
CA SER A 116 -16.98 11.50 11.87
C SER A 116 -18.21 10.60 11.86
N ALA A 117 -18.02 9.28 11.78
CA ALA A 117 -19.11 8.31 11.82
C ALA A 117 -19.80 8.20 13.19
N SER A 118 -19.12 8.57 14.28
CA SER A 118 -19.65 8.53 15.64
C SER A 118 -20.40 9.82 16.03
N MET A 119 -20.14 10.94 15.34
CA MET A 119 -20.68 12.27 15.66
C MET A 119 -21.73 12.73 14.63
N LEU A 120 -22.66 11.87 14.25
CA LEU A 120 -23.70 12.15 13.25
C LEU A 120 -24.73 13.20 13.70
N ASP A 121 -24.87 13.41 15.01
CA ASP A 121 -25.78 14.40 15.60
C ASP A 121 -25.38 15.85 15.21
N THR A 122 -24.08 16.11 15.08
CA THR A 122 -23.52 17.40 14.65
C THR A 122 -23.02 17.30 13.22
N LYS A 123 -23.95 17.44 12.25
CA LYS A 123 -23.68 17.24 10.82
C LYS A 123 -22.49 18.05 10.29
N GLU A 124 -22.39 19.33 10.64
CA GLU A 124 -21.29 20.18 10.18
C GLU A 124 -19.92 19.67 10.64
N LEU A 125 -19.81 19.31 11.93
CA LEU A 125 -18.57 18.79 12.48
C LEU A 125 -18.21 17.45 11.85
N SER A 126 -19.19 16.57 11.67
CA SER A 126 -19.00 15.28 11.00
C SER A 126 -18.49 15.42 9.57
N HIS A 127 -19.00 16.38 8.80
CA HIS A 127 -18.51 16.69 7.44
C HIS A 127 -17.05 17.18 7.46
N TRP A 128 -16.71 18.11 8.35
CA TRP A 128 -15.33 18.61 8.47
C TRP A 128 -14.35 17.52 8.88
N LEU A 129 -14.74 16.65 9.82
CA LEU A 129 -13.93 15.50 10.23
C LEU A 129 -13.73 14.49 9.10
N MET A 130 -14.77 14.25 8.29
CA MET A 130 -14.67 13.40 7.10
C MET A 130 -13.68 13.97 6.08
N TYR A 131 -13.81 15.25 5.71
CA TYR A 131 -12.88 15.87 4.76
C TYR A 131 -11.45 15.92 5.29
N GLY A 132 -11.26 16.19 6.57
CA GLY A 132 -9.98 16.11 7.24
C GLY A 132 -9.40 14.69 7.19
N GLY A 133 -10.20 13.68 7.52
CA GLY A 133 -9.83 12.27 7.43
C GLY A 133 -9.40 11.85 6.03
N LEU A 134 -10.19 12.20 5.01
CA LEU A 134 -9.85 11.93 3.61
C LEU A 134 -8.54 12.59 3.18
N THR A 135 -8.31 13.84 3.58
CA THR A 135 -7.06 14.55 3.28
C THR A 135 -5.84 13.82 3.87
N PHE A 136 -5.92 13.42 5.16
CA PHE A 136 -4.85 12.65 5.79
C PHE A 136 -4.64 11.28 5.12
N LEU A 137 -5.71 10.61 4.69
CA LEU A 137 -5.63 9.35 3.95
C LEU A 137 -4.95 9.52 2.58
N ILE A 138 -5.30 10.57 1.84
CA ILE A 138 -4.71 10.89 0.53
C ILE A 138 -3.21 11.15 0.68
N LEU A 139 -2.82 12.03 1.60
CA LEU A 139 -1.42 12.38 1.83
C LEU A 139 -0.60 11.19 2.36
N GLY A 140 -1.16 10.46 3.33
CA GLY A 140 -0.52 9.28 3.91
C GLY A 140 -0.27 8.19 2.87
N ASN A 141 -1.27 7.89 2.06
CA ASN A 141 -1.18 6.91 0.97
C ASN A 141 -0.15 7.34 -0.10
N GLY A 142 -0.13 8.65 -0.43
CA GLY A 142 0.85 9.21 -1.35
C GLY A 142 2.30 9.03 -0.91
N CYS A 143 2.59 9.20 0.37
CA CYS A 143 3.93 8.96 0.92
C CYS A 143 4.24 7.47 1.12
N PHE A 144 3.25 6.65 1.47
CA PHE A 144 3.43 5.25 1.84
C PHE A 144 3.64 4.33 0.63
N LYS A 145 2.74 4.38 -0.35
CA LYS A 145 2.73 3.42 -1.48
C LYS A 145 4.04 3.35 -2.28
N PRO A 146 4.59 4.46 -2.78
CA PRO A 146 5.81 4.39 -3.58
C PRO A 146 7.03 3.97 -2.76
N THR A 147 7.07 4.36 -1.48
CA THR A 147 8.21 4.11 -0.62
C THR A 147 8.27 2.70 -0.05
N VAL A 148 7.14 2.04 0.15
CA VAL A 148 7.10 0.65 0.64
C VAL A 148 7.73 -0.32 -0.36
N SER A 149 7.44 -0.18 -1.65
CA SER A 149 8.07 -1.01 -2.70
C SER A 149 9.58 -0.76 -2.79
N SER A 150 10.02 0.50 -2.69
CA SER A 150 11.44 0.85 -2.64
C SER A 150 12.13 0.30 -1.38
N LEU A 151 11.41 0.25 -0.25
CA LEU A 151 11.94 -0.32 1.00
C LEU A 151 12.21 -1.83 0.87
N VAL A 152 11.36 -2.58 0.15
CA VAL A 152 11.62 -4.00 -0.13
C VAL A 152 12.94 -4.17 -0.87
N GLY A 153 13.21 -3.32 -1.89
CA GLY A 153 14.48 -3.33 -2.61
C GLY A 153 15.70 -3.08 -1.73
N GLN A 154 15.58 -2.22 -0.72
CA GLN A 154 16.68 -1.90 0.21
C GLN A 154 16.97 -2.97 1.28
N LEU A 155 16.10 -3.96 1.43
CA LEU A 155 16.32 -5.09 2.34
C LEU A 155 17.29 -6.13 1.80
N TYR A 156 17.63 -6.04 0.50
CA TYR A 156 18.51 -6.97 -0.20
C TYR A 156 19.73 -6.26 -0.77
N GLU A 157 20.84 -6.97 -0.86
CA GLU A 157 22.05 -6.46 -1.52
C GLU A 157 21.86 -6.41 -3.05
N PRO A 158 22.55 -5.48 -3.74
CA PRO A 158 22.51 -5.41 -5.19
C PRO A 158 22.95 -6.74 -5.82
N GLY A 159 22.09 -7.35 -6.64
CA GLY A 159 22.33 -8.62 -7.29
C GLY A 159 21.87 -9.86 -6.51
N ASP A 160 21.23 -9.71 -5.37
CA ASP A 160 20.64 -10.84 -4.63
C ASP A 160 19.46 -11.44 -5.41
N ARG A 161 19.59 -12.72 -5.80
CA ARG A 161 18.54 -13.47 -6.54
C ARG A 161 17.23 -13.63 -5.77
N ARG A 162 17.25 -13.44 -4.44
CA ARG A 162 16.06 -13.52 -3.58
C ARG A 162 15.16 -12.30 -3.72
N LEU A 163 15.64 -11.21 -4.33
CA LEU A 163 14.88 -9.99 -4.52
C LEU A 163 13.63 -10.21 -5.39
N ASP A 164 13.74 -10.99 -6.46
CA ASP A 164 12.61 -11.30 -7.34
C ASP A 164 11.53 -12.10 -6.61
N SER A 165 11.97 -13.06 -5.79
CA SER A 165 11.09 -13.85 -4.93
C SER A 165 10.41 -13.00 -3.86
N ALA A 166 11.14 -12.04 -3.28
CA ALA A 166 10.60 -11.11 -2.30
C ALA A 166 9.53 -10.18 -2.89
N TYR A 167 9.74 -9.66 -4.08
CA TYR A 167 8.72 -8.88 -4.78
C TYR A 167 7.49 -9.73 -5.13
N THR A 168 7.68 -10.98 -5.54
CA THR A 168 6.56 -11.90 -5.78
C THR A 168 5.71 -12.08 -4.53
N ILE A 169 6.33 -12.34 -3.37
CA ILE A 169 5.65 -12.45 -2.08
C ILE A 169 4.96 -11.15 -1.70
N PHE A 170 5.61 -10.01 -1.95
CA PHE A 170 5.08 -8.69 -1.58
C PHE A 170 3.84 -8.28 -2.39
N TYR A 171 3.76 -8.70 -3.66
CA TYR A 171 2.64 -8.35 -4.55
C TYR A 171 1.51 -9.39 -4.58
N MET A 172 1.70 -10.58 -4.00
CA MET A 172 0.63 -11.57 -3.76
C MET A 172 -0.40 -11.07 -2.76
#